data_05a51d8f0e67549d96fa22f7e82736ab
#
_entry.id   05a51d8f0e67549d96fa22f7e82736ab
#
_cell.length_a   1.000
_cell.length_b   1.000
_cell.length_c   1.000
_cell.angle_alpha   90.00
_cell.angle_beta   90.00
_cell.angle_gamma   90.00
#
_symmetry.space_group_name_H-M   'P 1'
#
loop_
_entity.id
_entity.type
_entity.pdbx_description
1 polymer ?
#
loop_
_entity_poly.entity_id
_entity_poly.type
_entity_poly.pdbx_seq_one_letter_code
_entity_poly.pdbx_strand_id
1 'polypeptide(L)'
;MKKVAGFLKKELMLVVSLAAAVVSLFITPPSVELLKGIDWRTLGILLMMLCVLEGFKKENVLKPIVDLSSKLKRMSTLSLFLVFGVFFTSMFVTNDVSLIIFVPITILIFRRGNKEKYIMPVITMENIAAIRGSMLMPFGSPQNIFLFGQADVSAAHFMLHMLPLSALSAVLLVVFVMFLYRKNPKEEIELANNNEPLNRETAPRRVAYIIAFAGVVFTVVSRTEYWYIILIAVIFAVAVTDIRIFKQVDYVLLLTFLCFFVFSSSVASNEKIASFLSEAVAGREYWWSIGLSQLISNVPSTIVLYPFSKNFAGLIYGADTAGLCSLIGSLASVINYRIYIREYPGKGLKFIGVFTLISWIFFLIVVIPGMLLSNWSFF
;
A
#
# COMPACT_ATOMS: atom_id res chain seq x y z
N MET A 1 10.56 -27.30 -15.58
CA MET A 1 9.86 -26.33 -16.42
C MET A 1 8.51 -25.91 -15.84
N LYS A 2 7.54 -26.81 -15.49
CA LYS A 2 6.21 -26.42 -14.94
C LYS A 2 6.26 -25.59 -13.65
N LYS A 3 7.20 -25.87 -12.72
CA LYS A 3 7.38 -25.10 -11.47
C LYS A 3 7.90 -23.67 -11.74
N VAL A 4 8.84 -23.52 -12.68
CA VAL A 4 9.38 -22.21 -13.09
C VAL A 4 8.30 -21.38 -13.79
N ALA A 5 7.56 -21.96 -14.72
CA ALA A 5 6.45 -21.27 -15.39
C ALA A 5 5.34 -20.88 -14.39
N GLY A 6 5.09 -21.70 -13.37
CA GLY A 6 4.17 -21.35 -12.28
C GLY A 6 4.66 -20.18 -11.43
N PHE A 7 5.95 -20.15 -11.10
CA PHE A 7 6.58 -19.03 -10.38
C PHE A 7 6.55 -17.74 -11.20
N LEU A 8 6.93 -17.79 -12.47
CA LEU A 8 6.92 -16.64 -13.38
C LEU A 8 5.51 -16.03 -13.54
N LYS A 9 4.46 -16.88 -13.60
CA LYS A 9 3.07 -16.39 -13.63
C LYS A 9 2.61 -15.79 -12.31
N LYS A 10 3.13 -16.28 -11.19
CA LYS A 10 2.78 -15.81 -9.86
C LYS A 10 3.44 -14.47 -9.55
N GLU A 11 4.71 -14.31 -9.93
CA GLU A 11 5.56 -13.16 -9.63
C GLU A 11 5.85 -12.31 -10.89
N LEU A 12 4.78 -12.02 -11.66
CA LEU A 12 4.88 -11.31 -12.95
C LEU A 12 5.60 -9.97 -12.82
N MET A 13 5.36 -9.23 -11.73
CA MET A 13 6.00 -7.94 -11.49
C MET A 13 7.52 -8.05 -11.35
N LEU A 14 8.02 -9.07 -10.64
CA LEU A 14 9.45 -9.33 -10.54
C LEU A 14 10.04 -9.68 -11.92
N VAL A 15 9.34 -10.47 -12.72
CA VAL A 15 9.80 -10.85 -14.06
C VAL A 15 9.91 -9.63 -14.96
N VAL A 16 8.89 -8.78 -14.97
CA VAL A 16 8.87 -7.54 -15.75
C VAL A 16 9.97 -6.58 -15.29
N SER A 17 10.13 -6.39 -13.99
CA SER A 17 11.15 -5.50 -13.43
C SER A 17 12.56 -6.00 -13.71
N LEU A 18 12.80 -7.31 -13.62
CA LEU A 18 14.08 -7.93 -13.93
C LEU A 18 14.41 -7.80 -15.42
N ALA A 19 13.44 -8.06 -16.30
CA ALA A 19 13.62 -7.87 -17.72
C ALA A 19 13.94 -6.40 -18.07
N ALA A 20 13.21 -5.45 -17.48
CA ALA A 20 13.46 -4.03 -17.65
C ALA A 20 14.87 -3.63 -17.17
N ALA A 21 15.27 -4.08 -15.98
CA ALA A 21 16.61 -3.83 -15.45
C ALA A 21 17.70 -4.41 -16.37
N VAL A 22 17.56 -5.67 -16.79
CA VAL A 22 18.54 -6.32 -17.68
C VAL A 22 18.63 -5.58 -19.02
N VAL A 23 17.50 -5.23 -19.64
CA VAL A 23 17.49 -4.49 -20.92
C VAL A 23 18.14 -3.12 -20.75
N SER A 24 17.87 -2.40 -19.64
CA SER A 24 18.46 -1.09 -19.40
C SER A 24 19.99 -1.13 -19.24
N LEU A 25 20.54 -2.22 -18.73
CA LEU A 25 21.99 -2.40 -18.59
C LEU A 25 22.73 -2.58 -19.95
N PHE A 26 22.01 -2.91 -21.04
CA PHE A 26 22.54 -2.85 -22.40
C PHE A 26 22.56 -1.40 -22.95
N ILE A 27 21.71 -0.52 -22.42
CA ILE A 27 21.69 0.92 -22.78
C ILE A 27 22.78 1.65 -22.01
N THR A 28 22.88 1.41 -20.71
CA THR A 28 23.88 2.01 -19.81
C THR A 28 24.55 0.89 -19.03
N PRO A 29 25.81 0.53 -19.36
CA PRO A 29 26.53 -0.57 -18.69
C PRO A 29 26.67 -0.35 -17.18
N PRO A 30 26.80 -1.44 -16.39
CA PRO A 30 26.99 -1.36 -14.96
C PRO A 30 28.17 -0.45 -14.58
N SER A 31 27.93 0.54 -13.73
CA SER A 31 28.92 1.49 -13.25
C SER A 31 28.74 1.77 -11.76
N VAL A 32 29.75 2.37 -11.13
CA VAL A 32 29.63 2.80 -9.73
C VAL A 32 28.55 3.89 -9.57
N GLU A 33 28.37 4.72 -10.60
CA GLU A 33 27.35 5.77 -10.62
C GLU A 33 25.93 5.18 -10.61
N LEU A 34 25.73 4.10 -11.39
CA LEU A 34 24.46 3.37 -11.36
C LEU A 34 24.15 2.84 -9.96
N LEU A 35 25.14 2.29 -9.25
CA LEU A 35 24.96 1.81 -7.88
C LEU A 35 24.63 2.94 -6.88
N LYS A 36 25.17 4.14 -7.10
CA LYS A 36 24.83 5.33 -6.32
C LYS A 36 23.42 5.86 -6.60
N GLY A 37 22.89 5.60 -7.80
CA GLY A 37 21.50 5.94 -8.16
C GLY A 37 20.45 5.03 -7.53
N ILE A 38 20.85 3.91 -6.89
CA ILE A 38 19.95 3.03 -6.15
C ILE A 38 19.70 3.66 -4.77
N ASP A 39 18.42 3.82 -4.41
CA ASP A 39 18.05 4.31 -3.07
C ASP A 39 18.11 3.18 -2.03
N TRP A 40 19.32 2.91 -1.54
CA TRP A 40 19.58 1.89 -0.51
C TRP A 40 18.87 2.20 0.82
N ARG A 41 18.66 3.49 1.13
CA ARG A 41 17.95 3.92 2.32
C ARG A 41 16.49 3.46 2.27
N THR A 42 15.80 3.73 1.18
CA THR A 42 14.41 3.28 0.98
C THR A 42 14.32 1.75 1.03
N LEU A 43 15.22 1.01 0.39
CA LEU A 43 15.24 -0.46 0.45
C LEU A 43 15.46 -0.96 1.88
N GLY A 44 16.36 -0.34 2.65
CA GLY A 44 16.59 -0.67 4.06
C GLY A 44 15.37 -0.40 4.93
N ILE A 45 14.70 0.74 4.74
CA ILE A 45 13.45 1.08 5.46
C ILE A 45 12.34 0.08 5.12
N LEU A 46 12.19 -0.27 3.84
CA LEU A 46 11.21 -1.26 3.41
C LEU A 46 11.49 -2.64 4.02
N LEU A 47 12.74 -3.07 4.06
CA LEU A 47 13.11 -4.33 4.73
C LEU A 47 12.73 -4.31 6.21
N MET A 48 13.09 -3.24 6.95
CA MET A 48 12.70 -3.09 8.35
C MET A 48 11.19 -3.15 8.52
N MET A 49 10.45 -2.39 7.70
CA MET A 49 8.99 -2.34 7.75
C MET A 49 8.38 -3.72 7.51
N LEU A 50 8.81 -4.44 6.47
CA LEU A 50 8.31 -5.78 6.16
C LEU A 50 8.56 -6.76 7.30
N CYS A 51 9.76 -6.75 7.91
CA CYS A 51 10.07 -7.61 9.06
C CYS A 51 9.16 -7.33 10.26
N VAL A 52 8.98 -6.06 10.60
CA VAL A 52 8.15 -5.64 11.75
C VAL A 52 6.68 -5.95 11.51
N LEU A 53 6.16 -5.70 10.30
CA LEU A 53 4.77 -5.96 9.97
C LEU A 53 4.43 -7.45 9.91
N GLU A 54 5.37 -8.32 9.50
CA GLU A 54 5.19 -9.77 9.67
C GLU A 54 5.11 -10.17 11.14
N GLY A 55 5.90 -9.54 12.02
CA GLY A 55 5.77 -9.67 13.47
C GLY A 55 4.40 -9.22 13.98
N PHE A 56 3.87 -8.09 13.51
CA PHE A 56 2.54 -7.60 13.86
C PHE A 56 1.43 -8.60 13.48
N LYS A 57 1.50 -9.18 12.27
CA LYS A 57 0.55 -10.21 11.82
C LYS A 57 0.63 -11.44 12.72
N LYS A 58 1.84 -11.96 12.97
CA LYS A 58 2.05 -13.17 13.75
C LYS A 58 1.56 -13.04 15.18
N GLU A 59 1.83 -11.91 15.82
CA GLU A 59 1.46 -11.66 17.21
C GLU A 59 0.07 -11.01 17.35
N ASN A 60 -0.69 -10.90 16.26
CA ASN A 60 -2.05 -10.34 16.23
C ASN A 60 -2.15 -8.95 16.90
N VAL A 61 -1.20 -8.05 16.62
CA VAL A 61 -1.13 -6.71 17.26
C VAL A 61 -2.42 -5.91 17.05
N LEU A 62 -3.08 -6.07 15.90
CA LEU A 62 -4.34 -5.36 15.59
C LEU A 62 -5.61 -6.07 16.11
N LYS A 63 -5.49 -7.24 16.76
CA LYS A 63 -6.63 -8.00 17.28
C LYS A 63 -7.56 -7.18 18.20
N PRO A 64 -7.09 -6.32 19.11
CA PRO A 64 -8.00 -5.53 19.97
C PRO A 64 -8.94 -4.63 19.19
N ILE A 65 -8.46 -4.09 18.05
CA ILE A 65 -9.29 -3.26 17.14
C ILE A 65 -10.36 -4.13 16.48
N VAL A 66 -9.97 -5.31 16.03
CA VAL A 66 -10.88 -6.25 15.37
C VAL A 66 -11.94 -6.78 16.34
N ASP A 67 -11.57 -7.13 17.56
CA ASP A 67 -12.50 -7.67 18.56
C ASP A 67 -13.63 -6.67 18.90
N LEU A 68 -13.38 -5.38 18.70
CA LEU A 68 -14.42 -4.35 18.89
C LEU A 68 -15.58 -4.49 17.87
N SER A 69 -15.31 -5.05 16.69
CA SER A 69 -16.32 -5.27 15.63
C SER A 69 -17.46 -6.19 16.08
N SER A 70 -17.18 -7.17 16.95
CA SER A 70 -18.17 -8.14 17.44
C SER A 70 -19.28 -7.51 18.30
N LYS A 71 -19.06 -6.28 18.80
CA LYS A 71 -20.06 -5.54 19.60
C LYS A 71 -21.06 -4.78 18.72
N LEU A 72 -20.82 -4.68 17.42
CA LEU A 72 -21.62 -3.89 16.49
C LEU A 72 -22.68 -4.74 15.82
N LYS A 73 -23.95 -4.52 16.15
CA LYS A 73 -25.08 -5.28 15.62
C LYS A 73 -25.63 -4.72 14.30
N ARG A 74 -25.51 -3.42 14.06
CA ARG A 74 -26.06 -2.77 12.87
C ARG A 74 -25.08 -2.88 11.69
N MET A 75 -25.54 -3.37 10.54
CA MET A 75 -24.70 -3.61 9.36
C MET A 75 -23.99 -2.36 8.86
N SER A 76 -24.65 -1.21 8.80
CA SER A 76 -24.05 0.05 8.38
C SER A 76 -22.90 0.49 9.31
N THR A 77 -23.13 0.41 10.64
CA THR A 77 -22.11 0.77 11.65
C THR A 77 -20.94 -0.20 11.62
N LEU A 78 -21.20 -1.50 11.46
CA LEU A 78 -20.16 -2.52 11.34
C LEU A 78 -19.32 -2.30 10.08
N SER A 79 -19.95 -2.04 8.94
CA SER A 79 -19.23 -1.75 7.69
C SER A 79 -18.41 -0.48 7.77
N LEU A 80 -18.95 0.60 8.39
CA LEU A 80 -18.17 1.81 8.66
C LEU A 80 -16.97 1.50 9.56
N PHE A 81 -17.17 0.73 10.62
CA PHE A 81 -16.10 0.35 11.52
C PHE A 81 -14.99 -0.43 10.81
N LEU A 82 -15.34 -1.39 9.96
CA LEU A 82 -14.37 -2.20 9.21
C LEU A 82 -13.63 -1.34 8.17
N VAL A 83 -14.34 -0.54 7.39
CA VAL A 83 -13.76 0.37 6.38
C VAL A 83 -12.85 1.40 7.04
N PHE A 84 -13.29 2.05 8.13
CA PHE A 84 -12.45 3.02 8.85
C PHE A 84 -11.37 2.36 9.69
N GLY A 85 -11.57 1.13 10.14
CA GLY A 85 -10.51 0.31 10.71
C GLY A 85 -9.35 0.13 9.75
N VAL A 86 -9.65 -0.20 8.48
CA VAL A 86 -8.64 -0.24 7.41
C VAL A 86 -8.06 1.14 7.14
N PHE A 87 -8.89 2.18 7.03
CA PHE A 87 -8.45 3.55 6.75
C PHE A 87 -7.40 4.04 7.75
N PHE A 88 -7.69 3.91 9.05
CA PHE A 88 -6.78 4.38 10.09
C PHE A 88 -5.58 3.45 10.30
N THR A 89 -5.76 2.13 10.22
CA THR A 89 -4.64 1.21 10.38
C THR A 89 -3.66 1.29 9.21
N SER A 90 -4.13 1.53 7.99
CA SER A 90 -3.25 1.67 6.82
C SER A 90 -2.31 2.88 6.89
N MET A 91 -2.64 3.88 7.70
CA MET A 91 -1.72 5.00 7.97
C MET A 91 -0.43 4.52 8.66
N PHE A 92 -0.51 3.45 9.46
CA PHE A 92 0.60 2.98 10.30
C PHE A 92 1.22 1.67 9.82
N VAL A 93 0.38 0.71 9.39
CA VAL A 93 0.85 -0.64 9.07
C VAL A 93 0.86 -0.95 7.56
N THR A 94 0.79 0.04 6.73
CA THR A 94 0.64 0.02 5.26
C THR A 94 -0.71 -0.49 4.77
N ASN A 95 -1.04 -0.13 3.52
CA ASN A 95 -2.27 -0.52 2.85
C ASN A 95 -2.42 -2.05 2.75
N ASP A 96 -1.35 -2.75 2.37
CA ASP A 96 -1.35 -4.19 2.12
C ASP A 96 -1.62 -4.99 3.39
N VAL A 97 -0.95 -4.64 4.49
CA VAL A 97 -1.09 -5.34 5.78
C VAL A 97 -2.47 -5.12 6.38
N SER A 98 -3.01 -3.90 6.29
CA SER A 98 -4.37 -3.62 6.75
C SER A 98 -5.39 -4.51 6.03
N LEU A 99 -5.30 -4.64 4.69
CA LEU A 99 -6.20 -5.50 3.92
C LEU A 99 -6.04 -6.99 4.25
N ILE A 100 -4.81 -7.48 4.41
CA ILE A 100 -4.56 -8.88 4.78
C ILE A 100 -5.23 -9.24 6.12
N ILE A 101 -5.38 -8.26 7.02
CA ILE A 101 -6.01 -8.48 8.33
C ILE A 101 -7.52 -8.30 8.25
N PHE A 102 -8.01 -7.19 7.73
CA PHE A 102 -9.42 -6.84 7.80
C PHE A 102 -10.30 -7.57 6.77
N VAL A 103 -9.84 -7.76 5.53
CA VAL A 103 -10.65 -8.39 4.49
C VAL A 103 -11.09 -9.83 4.83
N PRO A 104 -10.20 -10.73 5.33
CA PRO A 104 -10.64 -12.06 5.79
C PRO A 104 -11.66 -11.99 6.90
N ILE A 105 -11.52 -11.02 7.81
CA ILE A 105 -12.43 -10.82 8.94
C ILE A 105 -13.79 -10.36 8.45
N THR A 106 -13.85 -9.39 7.55
CA THR A 106 -15.08 -8.94 6.91
C THR A 106 -15.80 -10.08 6.22
N ILE A 107 -15.07 -10.91 5.45
CA ILE A 107 -15.63 -12.10 4.79
C ILE A 107 -16.21 -13.07 5.82
N LEU A 108 -15.44 -13.36 6.89
CA LEU A 108 -15.85 -14.31 7.92
C LEU A 108 -17.09 -13.83 8.67
N ILE A 109 -17.11 -12.57 9.11
CA ILE A 109 -18.22 -11.96 9.85
C ILE A 109 -19.48 -11.97 9.00
N PHE A 110 -19.40 -11.49 7.76
CA PHE A 110 -20.58 -11.38 6.89
C PHE A 110 -21.12 -12.75 6.45
N ARG A 111 -20.23 -13.74 6.26
CA ARG A 111 -20.63 -15.13 5.96
C ARG A 111 -21.39 -15.75 7.14
N ARG A 112 -20.85 -15.62 8.37
CA ARG A 112 -21.50 -16.14 9.58
C ARG A 112 -22.86 -15.51 9.85
N GLY A 113 -23.01 -14.23 9.51
CA GLY A 113 -24.25 -13.49 9.65
C GLY A 113 -25.22 -13.62 8.47
N ASN A 114 -24.96 -14.50 7.47
CA ASN A 114 -25.75 -14.64 6.23
C ASN A 114 -25.91 -13.31 5.47
N LYS A 115 -24.86 -12.47 5.46
CA LYS A 115 -24.81 -11.16 4.80
C LYS A 115 -23.84 -11.11 3.60
N GLU A 116 -23.64 -12.23 2.93
CA GLU A 116 -22.63 -12.37 1.85
C GLU A 116 -22.80 -11.38 0.70
N LYS A 117 -24.04 -10.92 0.43
CA LYS A 117 -24.32 -9.92 -0.62
C LYS A 117 -23.54 -8.61 -0.45
N TYR A 118 -23.13 -8.27 0.79
CA TYR A 118 -22.40 -7.06 1.10
C TYR A 118 -20.88 -7.22 1.11
N ILE A 119 -20.35 -8.45 1.01
CA ILE A 119 -18.90 -8.72 1.08
C ILE A 119 -18.16 -7.93 -0.01
N MET A 120 -18.50 -8.15 -1.29
CA MET A 120 -17.77 -7.50 -2.39
C MET A 120 -17.78 -5.97 -2.30
N PRO A 121 -18.94 -5.29 -2.11
CA PRO A 121 -18.95 -3.85 -1.93
C PRO A 121 -18.10 -3.36 -0.75
N VAL A 122 -18.20 -4.02 0.41
CA VAL A 122 -17.50 -3.57 1.62
C VAL A 122 -15.99 -3.77 1.50
N ILE A 123 -15.52 -4.94 1.03
CA ILE A 123 -14.08 -5.15 0.85
C ILE A 123 -13.50 -4.29 -0.28
N THR A 124 -14.30 -3.86 -1.26
CA THR A 124 -13.88 -2.84 -2.23
C THR A 124 -13.71 -1.48 -1.56
N MET A 125 -14.63 -1.09 -0.66
CA MET A 125 -14.49 0.15 0.12
C MET A 125 -13.30 0.06 1.09
N GLU A 126 -13.02 -1.11 1.68
CA GLU A 126 -11.81 -1.35 2.48
C GLU A 126 -10.54 -1.15 1.63
N ASN A 127 -10.54 -1.60 0.37
CA ASN A 127 -9.43 -1.36 -0.55
C ASN A 127 -9.21 0.14 -0.82
N ILE A 128 -10.29 0.86 -1.10
CA ILE A 128 -10.23 2.31 -1.26
C ILE A 128 -9.74 2.97 0.03
N ALA A 129 -10.26 2.54 1.18
CA ALA A 129 -9.87 3.03 2.49
C ALA A 129 -8.37 2.81 2.78
N ALA A 130 -7.83 1.63 2.42
CA ALA A 130 -6.41 1.32 2.57
C ALA A 130 -5.54 2.30 1.77
N ILE A 131 -5.87 2.54 0.51
CA ILE A 131 -5.12 3.45 -0.37
C ILE A 131 -5.24 4.89 0.13
N ARG A 132 -6.44 5.33 0.54
CA ARG A 132 -6.71 6.72 0.92
C ARG A 132 -6.31 7.06 2.36
N GLY A 133 -6.28 6.08 3.25
CA GLY A 133 -5.72 6.23 4.59
C GLY A 133 -4.18 6.29 4.55
N SER A 134 -3.56 5.33 3.89
CA SER A 134 -2.10 5.23 3.83
C SER A 134 -1.42 6.45 3.19
N MET A 135 -2.11 7.17 2.29
CA MET A 135 -1.56 8.36 1.64
C MET A 135 -1.24 9.50 2.62
N LEU A 136 -1.91 9.55 3.79
CA LEU A 136 -1.75 10.66 4.74
C LEU A 136 -0.38 10.65 5.44
N MET A 137 0.18 9.47 5.70
CA MET A 137 1.42 9.34 6.46
C MET A 137 2.63 9.11 5.52
N PRO A 138 3.79 9.70 5.81
CA PRO A 138 4.99 9.53 4.99
C PRO A 138 5.54 8.10 4.98
N PHE A 139 5.07 7.24 5.89
CA PHE A 139 5.42 5.82 6.01
C PHE A 139 4.23 4.89 5.75
N GLY A 140 3.07 5.41 5.35
CA GLY A 140 1.86 4.62 5.11
C GLY A 140 1.91 3.72 3.89
N SER A 141 2.80 4.01 2.94
CA SER A 141 2.99 3.21 1.73
C SER A 141 4.43 3.29 1.21
N PRO A 142 4.91 2.30 0.41
CA PRO A 142 6.26 2.31 -0.13
C PRO A 142 6.55 3.54 -1.00
N GLN A 143 5.60 4.00 -1.83
CA GLN A 143 5.78 5.20 -2.65
C GLN A 143 5.93 6.46 -1.79
N ASN A 144 5.20 6.55 -0.66
CA ASN A 144 5.33 7.66 0.28
C ASN A 144 6.71 7.67 0.93
N ILE A 145 7.18 6.50 1.40
CA ILE A 145 8.52 6.34 2.00
C ILE A 145 9.58 6.82 1.02
N PHE A 146 9.50 6.40 -0.25
CA PHE A 146 10.44 6.78 -1.28
C PHE A 146 10.38 8.30 -1.54
N LEU A 147 9.23 8.84 -1.94
CA LEU A 147 9.10 10.26 -2.31
C LEU A 147 9.35 11.19 -1.13
N PHE A 148 8.85 10.85 0.06
CA PHE A 148 9.15 11.64 1.25
C PHE A 148 10.64 11.64 1.57
N GLY A 149 11.35 10.54 1.33
CA GLY A 149 12.80 10.45 1.50
C GLY A 149 13.58 11.39 0.57
N GLN A 150 13.04 11.69 -0.61
CA GLN A 150 13.64 12.54 -1.63
C GLN A 150 13.21 14.02 -1.51
N ALA A 151 12.04 14.28 -0.92
CA ALA A 151 11.51 15.64 -0.78
C ALA A 151 12.13 16.37 0.41
N ASP A 152 12.40 17.68 0.28
CA ASP A 152 12.92 18.52 1.38
C ASP A 152 11.78 19.18 2.16
N VAL A 153 10.91 18.35 2.76
CA VAL A 153 9.74 18.81 3.53
C VAL A 153 9.63 18.07 4.85
N SER A 154 9.08 18.70 5.88
CA SER A 154 8.82 18.02 7.16
C SER A 154 7.65 17.02 7.06
N ALA A 155 7.60 16.04 7.95
CA ALA A 155 6.48 15.10 8.02
C ALA A 155 5.13 15.79 8.25
N ALA A 156 5.11 16.83 9.10
CA ALA A 156 3.90 17.62 9.35
C ALA A 156 3.43 18.35 8.07
N HIS A 157 4.36 18.90 7.31
CA HIS A 157 4.07 19.57 6.05
C HIS A 157 3.51 18.59 5.02
N PHE A 158 4.15 17.42 4.85
CA PHE A 158 3.64 16.33 4.02
C PHE A 158 2.22 15.95 4.39
N MET A 159 1.94 15.70 5.69
CA MET A 159 0.62 15.32 6.17
C MET A 159 -0.43 16.40 5.91
N LEU A 160 -0.11 17.67 6.15
CA LEU A 160 -1.01 18.80 5.88
C LEU A 160 -1.37 18.91 4.40
N HIS A 161 -0.41 18.63 3.52
CA HIS A 161 -0.65 18.62 2.07
C HIS A 161 -1.56 17.48 1.64
N MET A 162 -1.35 16.26 2.17
CA MET A 162 -2.14 15.07 1.82
C MET A 162 -3.53 15.05 2.49
N LEU A 163 -3.70 15.81 3.58
CA LEU A 163 -4.92 15.84 4.40
C LEU A 163 -6.19 16.17 3.62
N PRO A 164 -6.26 17.18 2.73
CA PRO A 164 -7.49 17.53 2.04
C PRO A 164 -8.07 16.39 1.22
N LEU A 165 -7.24 15.69 0.45
CA LEU A 165 -7.70 14.57 -0.39
C LEU A 165 -8.03 13.32 0.45
N SER A 166 -7.28 13.08 1.52
CA SER A 166 -7.55 12.00 2.47
C SER A 166 -8.88 12.24 3.20
N ALA A 167 -9.13 13.47 3.70
CA ALA A 167 -10.37 13.86 4.35
C ALA A 167 -11.59 13.78 3.41
N LEU A 168 -11.46 14.30 2.18
CA LEU A 168 -12.49 14.13 1.16
C LEU A 168 -12.81 12.66 0.94
N SER A 169 -11.78 11.82 0.85
CA SER A 169 -11.95 10.39 0.66
C SER A 169 -12.65 9.71 1.84
N ALA A 170 -12.35 10.12 3.08
CA ALA A 170 -13.03 9.64 4.26
C ALA A 170 -14.53 9.99 4.25
N VAL A 171 -14.88 11.23 3.89
CA VAL A 171 -16.29 11.64 3.74
C VAL A 171 -16.98 10.82 2.66
N LEU A 172 -16.36 10.62 1.51
CA LEU A 172 -16.93 9.82 0.42
C LEU A 172 -17.14 8.37 0.85
N LEU A 173 -16.22 7.75 1.61
CA LEU A 173 -16.40 6.40 2.14
C LEU A 173 -17.62 6.30 3.05
N VAL A 174 -17.88 7.30 3.92
CA VAL A 174 -19.11 7.36 4.71
C VAL A 174 -20.34 7.38 3.81
N VAL A 175 -20.33 8.26 2.80
CA VAL A 175 -21.45 8.40 1.85
C VAL A 175 -21.68 7.09 1.09
N PHE A 176 -20.64 6.41 0.63
CA PHE A 176 -20.74 5.13 -0.08
C PHE A 176 -21.32 4.03 0.81
N VAL A 177 -20.87 3.92 2.07
CA VAL A 177 -21.44 2.94 3.02
C VAL A 177 -22.90 3.27 3.30
N MET A 178 -23.23 4.53 3.57
CA MET A 178 -24.63 4.91 3.81
C MET A 178 -25.52 4.66 2.59
N PHE A 179 -25.00 4.89 1.39
CA PHE A 179 -25.70 4.59 0.15
C PHE A 179 -25.92 3.08 -0.05
N LEU A 180 -24.95 2.24 0.33
CA LEU A 180 -25.09 0.78 0.25
C LEU A 180 -26.27 0.28 1.07
N TYR A 181 -26.49 0.86 2.26
CA TYR A 181 -27.56 0.45 3.18
C TYR A 181 -28.84 1.30 3.08
N ARG A 182 -28.96 2.21 2.10
CA ARG A 182 -30.09 3.15 1.99
C ARG A 182 -31.48 2.49 1.95
N LYS A 183 -31.58 1.28 1.41
CA LYS A 183 -32.85 0.54 1.36
C LYS A 183 -33.20 -0.13 2.68
N ASN A 184 -32.20 -0.52 3.47
CA ASN A 184 -32.35 -1.20 4.76
C ASN A 184 -31.39 -0.60 5.80
N PRO A 185 -31.60 0.65 6.25
CA PRO A 185 -30.66 1.34 7.13
C PRO A 185 -30.58 0.73 8.54
N LYS A 186 -31.58 -0.04 8.95
CA LYS A 186 -31.66 -0.72 10.25
C LYS A 186 -31.31 -2.23 10.14
N GLU A 187 -30.74 -2.67 9.02
CA GLU A 187 -30.36 -4.07 8.86
C GLU A 187 -29.37 -4.48 9.95
N GLU A 188 -29.66 -5.55 10.65
CA GLU A 188 -28.85 -6.09 11.74
C GLU A 188 -28.14 -7.37 11.34
N ILE A 189 -27.10 -7.69 12.06
CA ILE A 189 -26.33 -8.92 11.99
C ILE A 189 -26.17 -9.50 13.38
N GLU A 190 -26.47 -10.79 13.51
CA GLU A 190 -26.20 -11.53 14.74
C GLU A 190 -24.81 -12.14 14.68
N LEU A 191 -23.94 -11.75 15.57
CA LEU A 191 -22.58 -12.26 15.68
C LEU A 191 -22.44 -13.13 16.92
N ALA A 192 -22.03 -14.38 16.73
CA ALA A 192 -21.60 -15.20 17.85
C ALA A 192 -20.33 -14.60 18.47
N ASN A 193 -20.37 -14.37 19.77
CA ASN A 193 -19.27 -13.77 20.51
C ASN A 193 -18.16 -14.80 20.75
N ASN A 194 -17.24 -14.94 19.82
CA ASN A 194 -16.09 -15.87 19.90
C ASN A 194 -14.78 -15.07 20.08
N ASN A 195 -14.76 -14.16 21.07
CA ASN A 195 -13.54 -13.41 21.39
C ASN A 195 -12.59 -14.30 22.18
N GLU A 196 -11.67 -15.01 21.49
CA GLU A 196 -10.53 -15.61 22.18
C GLU A 196 -9.61 -14.50 22.72
N PRO A 197 -9.25 -14.54 24.01
CA PRO A 197 -8.36 -13.53 24.57
C PRO A 197 -6.98 -13.56 23.89
N LEU A 198 -6.34 -12.39 23.77
CA LEU A 198 -4.94 -12.32 23.35
C LEU A 198 -4.09 -13.12 24.32
N ASN A 199 -3.20 -13.97 23.78
CA ASN A 199 -2.24 -14.70 24.60
C ASN A 199 -1.33 -13.70 25.35
N ARG A 200 -1.37 -13.73 26.68
CA ARG A 200 -0.55 -12.86 27.53
C ARG A 200 0.93 -13.21 27.49
N GLU A 201 1.29 -14.45 27.22
CA GLU A 201 2.67 -14.90 27.12
C GLU A 201 3.42 -14.27 25.95
N THR A 202 2.71 -13.87 24.90
CA THR A 202 3.28 -13.20 23.73
C THR A 202 3.31 -11.66 23.86
N ALA A 203 2.85 -11.10 24.99
CA ALA A 203 2.87 -9.66 25.22
C ALA A 203 4.26 -9.01 25.06
N PRO A 204 5.37 -9.60 25.59
CA PRO A 204 6.70 -9.03 25.39
C PRO A 204 7.11 -8.94 23.92
N ARG A 205 6.74 -9.94 23.10
CA ARG A 205 7.04 -9.95 21.67
C ARG A 205 6.28 -8.83 20.95
N ARG A 206 4.98 -8.62 21.27
CA ARG A 206 4.21 -7.51 20.72
C ARG A 206 4.83 -6.16 21.03
N VAL A 207 5.27 -5.98 22.30
CA VAL A 207 5.96 -4.75 22.72
C VAL A 207 7.27 -4.57 21.92
N ALA A 208 8.07 -5.63 21.76
CA ALA A 208 9.30 -5.57 20.99
C ALA A 208 9.04 -5.13 19.52
N TYR A 209 8.02 -5.68 18.86
CA TYR A 209 7.65 -5.27 17.51
C TYR A 209 7.10 -3.83 17.45
N ILE A 210 6.37 -3.36 18.47
CA ILE A 210 5.91 -1.96 18.54
C ILE A 210 7.09 -1.01 18.70
N ILE A 211 8.08 -1.35 19.53
CA ILE A 211 9.31 -0.56 19.68
C ILE A 211 10.11 -0.54 18.37
N ALA A 212 10.26 -1.72 17.72
CA ALA A 212 10.91 -1.81 16.43
C ALA A 212 10.19 -0.96 15.37
N PHE A 213 8.85 -0.97 15.35
CA PHE A 213 8.04 -0.12 14.49
C PHE A 213 8.29 1.37 14.75
N ALA A 214 8.34 1.79 16.01
CA ALA A 214 8.66 3.17 16.37
C ALA A 214 10.04 3.58 15.84
N GLY A 215 11.03 2.68 15.87
CA GLY A 215 12.35 2.88 15.26
C GLY A 215 12.28 3.08 13.74
N VAL A 216 11.45 2.30 13.03
CA VAL A 216 11.22 2.48 11.58
C VAL A 216 10.58 3.84 11.30
N VAL A 217 9.51 4.19 12.02
CA VAL A 217 8.83 5.48 11.88
C VAL A 217 9.79 6.64 12.16
N PHE A 218 10.59 6.53 13.23
CA PHE A 218 11.64 7.51 13.53
C PHE A 218 12.61 7.67 12.36
N THR A 219 13.09 6.58 11.77
CA THR A 219 14.01 6.60 10.60
C THR A 219 13.42 7.34 9.42
N VAL A 220 12.13 7.13 9.14
CA VAL A 220 11.43 7.80 8.03
C VAL A 220 11.29 9.30 8.33
N VAL A 221 10.75 9.65 9.50
CA VAL A 221 10.35 11.02 9.85
C VAL A 221 11.57 11.91 10.08
N SER A 222 12.60 11.41 10.78
CA SER A 222 13.82 12.17 11.08
C SER A 222 14.78 12.30 9.90
N ARG A 223 14.60 11.46 8.86
CA ARG A 223 15.51 11.36 7.70
C ARG A 223 16.97 11.17 8.09
N THR A 224 17.22 10.53 9.22
CA THR A 224 18.57 10.34 9.75
C THR A 224 19.49 9.65 8.74
N GLU A 225 20.72 10.13 8.64
CA GLU A 225 21.77 9.47 7.86
C GLU A 225 22.20 8.15 8.48
N TYR A 226 21.96 7.97 9.77
CA TYR A 226 22.28 6.73 10.51
C TYR A 226 21.22 5.63 10.38
N TRP A 227 20.43 5.64 9.31
CA TRP A 227 19.36 4.66 9.07
C TRP A 227 19.85 3.19 9.13
N TYR A 228 21.10 2.95 8.72
CA TYR A 228 21.73 1.61 8.76
C TYR A 228 21.96 1.10 10.19
N ILE A 229 22.20 1.97 11.17
CA ILE A 229 22.29 1.58 12.58
C ILE A 229 20.94 1.11 13.10
N ILE A 230 19.89 1.85 12.75
CA ILE A 230 18.52 1.48 13.12
C ILE A 230 18.10 0.20 12.39
N LEU A 231 18.49 0.04 11.13
CA LEU A 231 18.27 -1.22 10.37
C LEU A 231 18.87 -2.42 11.13
N ILE A 232 20.14 -2.32 11.53
CA ILE A 232 20.81 -3.40 12.28
C ILE A 232 20.08 -3.66 13.60
N ALA A 233 19.70 -2.62 14.34
CA ALA A 233 19.00 -2.74 15.61
C ALA A 233 17.62 -3.41 15.45
N VAL A 234 16.85 -3.02 14.44
CA VAL A 234 15.53 -3.61 14.13
C VAL A 234 15.68 -5.06 13.71
N ILE A 235 16.62 -5.37 12.80
CA ILE A 235 16.88 -6.75 12.35
C ILE A 235 17.31 -7.62 13.52
N PHE A 236 18.18 -7.13 14.40
CA PHE A 236 18.59 -7.83 15.61
C PHE A 236 17.41 -8.06 16.56
N ALA A 237 16.60 -7.03 16.84
CA ALA A 237 15.42 -7.16 17.69
C ALA A 237 14.43 -8.19 17.13
N VAL A 238 14.17 -8.20 15.82
CA VAL A 238 13.32 -9.19 15.17
C VAL A 238 13.94 -10.60 15.27
N ALA A 239 15.25 -10.74 15.05
CA ALA A 239 15.95 -12.02 15.10
C ALA A 239 15.89 -12.66 16.51
N VAL A 240 16.09 -11.85 17.55
CA VAL A 240 16.02 -12.28 18.95
C VAL A 240 14.58 -12.62 19.36
N THR A 241 13.60 -11.84 18.85
CA THR A 241 12.18 -12.07 19.17
C THR A 241 11.64 -13.31 18.47
N ASP A 242 11.89 -13.46 17.18
CA ASP A 242 11.53 -14.63 16.39
C ASP A 242 12.23 -14.64 15.02
N ILE A 243 13.30 -15.40 14.91
CA ILE A 243 14.08 -15.56 13.68
C ILE A 243 13.26 -16.11 12.48
N ARG A 244 12.13 -16.78 12.76
CA ARG A 244 11.28 -17.37 11.72
C ARG A 244 10.56 -16.31 10.89
N ILE A 245 10.46 -15.08 11.38
CA ILE A 245 9.89 -13.95 10.65
C ILE A 245 10.58 -13.73 9.32
N PHE A 246 11.93 -13.87 9.27
CA PHE A 246 12.69 -13.69 8.04
C PHE A 246 12.30 -14.65 6.91
N LYS A 247 11.70 -15.81 7.22
CA LYS A 247 11.18 -16.73 6.18
C LYS A 247 9.83 -16.28 5.60
N GLN A 248 9.15 -15.32 6.24
CA GLN A 248 7.83 -14.84 5.87
C GLN A 248 7.89 -13.48 5.16
N VAL A 249 9.03 -12.79 5.26
CA VAL A 249 9.27 -11.50 4.60
C VAL A 249 9.16 -11.63 3.08
N ASP A 250 8.48 -10.68 2.47
CA ASP A 250 8.34 -10.61 1.01
C ASP A 250 9.60 -10.03 0.34
N TYR A 251 10.60 -10.88 0.18
CA TYR A 251 11.83 -10.51 -0.55
C TYR A 251 11.59 -10.30 -2.04
N VAL A 252 10.52 -10.86 -2.61
CA VAL A 252 10.16 -10.66 -4.02
C VAL A 252 9.82 -9.20 -4.26
N LEU A 253 9.11 -8.58 -3.34
CA LEU A 253 8.79 -7.16 -3.37
C LEU A 253 10.07 -6.29 -3.33
N LEU A 254 11.01 -6.59 -2.42
CA LEU A 254 12.29 -5.86 -2.33
C LEU A 254 13.13 -5.99 -3.59
N LEU A 255 13.23 -7.21 -4.14
CA LEU A 255 13.94 -7.46 -5.39
C LEU A 255 13.29 -6.73 -6.57
N THR A 256 11.97 -6.67 -6.60
CA THR A 256 11.23 -5.92 -7.61
C THR A 256 11.59 -4.43 -7.56
N PHE A 257 11.65 -3.84 -6.37
CA PHE A 257 12.05 -2.43 -6.21
C PHE A 257 13.52 -2.20 -6.58
N LEU A 258 14.41 -3.10 -6.17
CA LEU A 258 15.81 -3.04 -6.58
C LEU A 258 15.95 -3.04 -8.11
N CYS A 259 15.23 -3.92 -8.80
CA CYS A 259 15.23 -3.97 -10.27
C CYS A 259 14.71 -2.66 -10.89
N PHE A 260 13.66 -2.06 -10.33
CA PHE A 260 13.15 -0.77 -10.81
C PHE A 260 14.10 0.39 -10.50
N PHE A 261 14.82 0.38 -9.39
CA PHE A 261 15.88 1.37 -9.13
C PHE A 261 17.03 1.22 -10.15
N VAL A 262 17.47 0.00 -10.45
CA VAL A 262 18.48 -0.26 -11.48
C VAL A 262 18.01 0.25 -12.84
N PHE A 263 16.79 -0.08 -13.24
CA PHE A 263 16.17 0.40 -14.48
C PHE A 263 16.14 1.93 -14.54
N SER A 264 15.58 2.55 -13.51
CA SER A 264 15.40 4.00 -13.45
C SER A 264 16.73 4.75 -13.46
N SER A 265 17.72 4.30 -12.69
CA SER A 265 19.09 4.87 -12.67
C SER A 265 19.79 4.72 -14.01
N SER A 266 19.68 3.53 -14.64
CA SER A 266 20.28 3.26 -15.95
C SER A 266 19.68 4.15 -17.04
N VAL A 267 18.36 4.30 -17.09
CA VAL A 267 17.67 5.14 -18.07
C VAL A 267 17.96 6.62 -17.82
N ALA A 268 18.02 7.07 -16.57
CA ALA A 268 18.33 8.44 -16.20
C ALA A 268 19.78 8.84 -16.56
N SER A 269 20.71 7.89 -16.58
CA SER A 269 22.10 8.13 -16.96
C SER A 269 22.29 8.32 -18.48
N ASN A 270 21.30 8.03 -19.31
CA ASN A 270 21.34 8.28 -20.73
C ASN A 270 20.73 9.65 -21.06
N GLU A 271 21.55 10.66 -21.35
CA GLU A 271 21.12 12.06 -21.55
C GLU A 271 20.00 12.21 -22.59
N LYS A 272 20.05 11.46 -23.71
CA LYS A 272 19.03 11.56 -24.77
C LYS A 272 17.67 11.04 -24.29
N ILE A 273 17.66 9.91 -23.59
CA ILE A 273 16.43 9.32 -23.07
C ILE A 273 15.91 10.16 -21.91
N ALA A 274 16.80 10.61 -21.02
CA ALA A 274 16.46 11.42 -19.86
C ALA A 274 15.84 12.77 -20.29
N SER A 275 16.40 13.46 -21.28
CA SER A 275 15.83 14.72 -21.77
C SER A 275 14.46 14.51 -22.42
N PHE A 276 14.30 13.48 -23.25
CA PHE A 276 13.02 13.15 -23.88
C PHE A 276 11.93 12.82 -22.83
N LEU A 277 12.26 11.98 -21.84
CA LEU A 277 11.31 11.61 -20.79
C LEU A 277 10.99 12.80 -19.88
N SER A 278 11.99 13.62 -19.52
CA SER A 278 11.76 14.82 -18.72
C SER A 278 10.84 15.81 -19.41
N GLU A 279 10.98 16.00 -20.74
CA GLU A 279 10.08 16.85 -21.52
C GLU A 279 8.67 16.26 -21.62
N ALA A 280 8.55 14.94 -21.82
CA ALA A 280 7.27 14.25 -21.89
C ALA A 280 6.49 14.28 -20.56
N VAL A 281 7.19 14.16 -19.42
CA VAL A 281 6.61 14.08 -18.07
C VAL A 281 6.33 15.46 -17.48
N ALA A 282 7.16 16.48 -17.78
CA ALA A 282 7.07 17.81 -17.18
C ALA A 282 5.69 18.44 -17.32
N GLY A 283 5.11 18.85 -16.18
CA GLY A 283 3.78 19.43 -16.07
C GLY A 283 2.63 18.42 -16.26
N ARG A 284 2.93 17.14 -16.43
CA ARG A 284 1.96 16.06 -16.62
C ARG A 284 2.20 14.89 -15.67
N GLU A 285 2.98 15.07 -14.63
CA GLU A 285 3.43 14.05 -13.69
C GLU A 285 2.27 13.28 -13.08
N TYR A 286 1.19 13.98 -12.75
CA TYR A 286 -0.03 13.39 -12.20
C TYR A 286 -0.64 12.33 -13.14
N TRP A 287 -0.78 12.68 -14.42
CA TRP A 287 -1.39 11.79 -15.43
C TRP A 287 -0.44 10.66 -15.84
N TRP A 288 0.87 10.96 -15.95
CA TRP A 288 1.87 9.93 -16.20
C TRP A 288 1.93 8.91 -15.06
N SER A 289 1.85 9.37 -13.83
CA SER A 289 1.81 8.48 -12.65
C SER A 289 0.57 7.59 -12.67
N ILE A 290 -0.61 8.14 -12.96
CA ILE A 290 -1.84 7.34 -13.09
C ILE A 290 -1.70 6.33 -14.23
N GLY A 291 -1.29 6.76 -15.42
CA GLY A 291 -1.23 5.91 -16.62
C GLY A 291 -0.22 4.78 -16.50
N LEU A 292 1.02 5.10 -16.10
CA LEU A 292 2.09 4.10 -15.97
C LEU A 292 1.79 3.09 -14.85
N SER A 293 1.11 3.51 -13.79
CA SER A 293 0.69 2.62 -12.71
C SER A 293 -0.26 1.51 -13.19
N GLN A 294 -1.01 1.72 -14.27
CA GLN A 294 -1.88 0.67 -14.82
C GLN A 294 -1.07 -0.45 -15.52
N LEU A 295 0.20 -0.20 -15.81
CA LEU A 295 1.10 -1.19 -16.44
C LEU A 295 1.99 -1.89 -15.42
N ILE A 296 2.57 -1.12 -14.48
CA ILE A 296 3.62 -1.61 -13.57
C ILE A 296 3.31 -1.40 -12.09
N SER A 297 2.06 -1.00 -11.73
CA SER A 297 1.64 -0.62 -10.38
C SER A 297 2.22 0.72 -9.91
N ASN A 298 1.62 1.31 -8.87
CA ASN A 298 1.90 2.67 -8.43
C ASN A 298 3.32 2.87 -7.84
N VAL A 299 3.82 1.93 -7.06
CA VAL A 299 5.17 2.07 -6.46
C VAL A 299 6.28 2.03 -7.49
N PRO A 300 6.35 1.02 -8.39
CA PRO A 300 7.30 1.03 -9.49
C PRO A 300 7.17 2.24 -10.41
N SER A 301 5.94 2.65 -10.74
CA SER A 301 5.68 3.84 -11.54
C SER A 301 6.33 5.09 -10.93
N THR A 302 6.19 5.26 -9.62
CA THR A 302 6.78 6.39 -8.88
C THR A 302 8.31 6.38 -8.97
N ILE A 303 8.95 5.22 -8.77
CA ILE A 303 10.41 5.06 -8.86
C ILE A 303 10.91 5.38 -10.27
N VAL A 304 10.21 4.89 -11.29
CA VAL A 304 10.58 5.09 -12.70
C VAL A 304 10.42 6.55 -13.13
N LEU A 305 9.36 7.24 -12.70
CA LEU A 305 9.08 8.61 -13.12
C LEU A 305 9.88 9.66 -12.33
N TYR A 306 10.30 9.33 -11.10
CA TYR A 306 10.95 10.28 -10.21
C TYR A 306 12.13 11.03 -10.84
N PRO A 307 13.11 10.40 -11.52
CA PRO A 307 14.27 11.11 -12.09
C PRO A 307 13.90 12.12 -13.21
N PHE A 308 12.72 11.97 -13.80
CA PHE A 308 12.23 12.79 -14.92
C PHE A 308 11.19 13.83 -14.49
N SER A 309 10.90 13.89 -13.19
CA SER A 309 9.86 14.74 -12.63
C SER A 309 10.44 15.91 -11.85
N LYS A 310 9.79 17.05 -11.96
CA LYS A 310 10.04 18.25 -11.12
C LYS A 310 8.89 18.48 -10.14
N ASN A 311 7.78 17.79 -10.29
CA ASN A 311 6.59 17.91 -9.45
C ASN A 311 6.32 16.64 -8.66
N PHE A 312 6.88 16.55 -7.46
CA PHE A 312 6.69 15.39 -6.57
C PHE A 312 5.25 15.26 -6.07
N ALA A 313 4.54 16.38 -5.90
CA ALA A 313 3.12 16.36 -5.57
C ALA A 313 2.33 15.67 -6.70
N GLY A 314 2.64 15.96 -7.97
CA GLY A 314 2.07 15.28 -9.12
C GLY A 314 2.29 13.77 -9.09
N LEU A 315 3.51 13.33 -8.76
CA LEU A 315 3.82 11.90 -8.68
C LEU A 315 3.04 11.21 -7.56
N ILE A 316 3.03 11.76 -6.35
CA ILE A 316 2.43 11.10 -5.19
C ILE A 316 0.89 11.08 -5.28
N TYR A 317 0.26 12.20 -5.63
CA TYR A 317 -1.18 12.25 -5.85
C TYR A 317 -1.62 11.34 -6.99
N GLY A 318 -0.84 11.30 -8.07
CA GLY A 318 -1.09 10.42 -9.20
C GLY A 318 -0.98 8.94 -8.82
N ALA A 319 0.09 8.55 -8.12
CA ALA A 319 0.31 7.17 -7.66
C ALA A 319 -0.81 6.69 -6.72
N ASP A 320 -1.21 7.54 -5.75
CA ASP A 320 -2.29 7.21 -4.83
C ASP A 320 -3.67 7.21 -5.51
N THR A 321 -3.86 7.97 -6.58
CA THR A 321 -5.11 7.96 -7.35
C THR A 321 -5.15 6.79 -8.32
N ALA A 322 -4.02 6.35 -8.85
CA ALA A 322 -3.90 5.23 -9.78
C ALA A 322 -4.45 3.91 -9.24
N GLY A 323 -4.29 3.67 -7.93
CA GLY A 323 -4.79 2.47 -7.26
C GLY A 323 -6.32 2.30 -7.31
N LEU A 324 -7.06 3.33 -7.71
CA LEU A 324 -8.51 3.28 -7.89
C LEU A 324 -8.92 2.88 -9.32
N CYS A 325 -8.02 2.98 -10.31
CA CYS A 325 -8.37 2.77 -11.71
C CYS A 325 -8.52 1.29 -12.07
N SER A 326 -7.64 0.44 -11.56
CA SER A 326 -7.68 -1.00 -11.84
C SER A 326 -7.04 -1.81 -10.71
N LEU A 327 -7.20 -3.13 -10.78
CA LEU A 327 -6.51 -4.04 -9.85
C LEU A 327 -4.99 -3.94 -9.95
N ILE A 328 -4.45 -3.64 -11.13
CA ILE A 328 -2.99 -3.54 -11.38
C ILE A 328 -2.44 -2.24 -10.79
N GLY A 329 -3.25 -1.19 -10.76
CA GLY A 329 -2.83 0.15 -10.31
C GLY A 329 -2.29 0.20 -8.86
N SER A 330 -2.58 -0.82 -8.04
CA SER A 330 -2.01 -0.97 -6.69
C SER A 330 -1.91 -2.44 -6.30
N LEU A 331 -0.80 -2.82 -5.67
CA LEU A 331 -0.62 -4.16 -5.10
C LEU A 331 -1.70 -4.49 -4.07
N ALA A 332 -2.13 -3.52 -3.28
CA ALA A 332 -3.23 -3.65 -2.33
C ALA A 332 -4.51 -4.20 -2.99
N SER A 333 -4.84 -3.71 -4.18
CA SER A 333 -6.01 -4.17 -4.94
C SER A 333 -5.88 -5.62 -5.41
N VAL A 334 -4.67 -6.04 -5.80
CA VAL A 334 -4.38 -7.44 -6.16
C VAL A 334 -4.50 -8.35 -4.94
N ILE A 335 -4.02 -7.92 -3.78
CA ILE A 335 -4.12 -8.68 -2.52
C ILE A 335 -5.58 -8.88 -2.15
N ASN A 336 -6.39 -7.83 -2.19
CA ASN A 336 -7.82 -7.89 -1.91
C ASN A 336 -8.53 -8.90 -2.83
N TYR A 337 -8.26 -8.82 -4.15
CA TYR A 337 -8.77 -9.79 -5.12
C TYR A 337 -8.35 -11.22 -4.79
N ARG A 338 -7.06 -11.46 -4.50
CA ARG A 338 -6.54 -12.79 -4.17
C ARG A 338 -7.19 -13.38 -2.92
N ILE A 339 -7.40 -12.58 -1.87
CA ILE A 339 -8.10 -13.02 -0.67
C ILE A 339 -9.53 -13.42 -1.00
N TYR A 340 -10.26 -12.61 -1.78
CA TYR A 340 -11.64 -12.90 -2.13
C TYR A 340 -11.78 -14.18 -2.97
N ILE A 341 -10.97 -14.35 -4.03
CA ILE A 341 -11.08 -15.52 -4.91
C ILE A 341 -10.66 -16.83 -4.23
N ARG A 342 -9.80 -16.76 -3.20
CA ARG A 342 -9.44 -17.92 -2.37
C ARG A 342 -10.66 -18.43 -1.60
N GLU A 343 -11.50 -17.54 -1.11
CA GLU A 343 -12.71 -17.86 -0.35
C GLU A 343 -13.92 -18.17 -1.24
N TYR A 344 -13.95 -17.59 -2.45
CA TYR A 344 -15.01 -17.74 -3.44
C TYR A 344 -14.46 -18.10 -4.82
N PRO A 345 -13.98 -19.35 -5.02
CA PRO A 345 -13.49 -19.80 -6.32
C PRO A 345 -14.56 -19.63 -7.41
N GLY A 346 -14.17 -19.14 -8.58
CA GLY A 346 -15.07 -18.93 -9.72
C GLY A 346 -15.87 -17.61 -9.71
N LYS A 347 -15.83 -16.81 -8.63
CA LYS A 347 -16.52 -15.49 -8.58
C LYS A 347 -15.60 -14.31 -8.93
N GLY A 348 -14.42 -14.56 -9.48
CA GLY A 348 -13.41 -13.52 -9.76
C GLY A 348 -13.89 -12.44 -10.72
N LEU A 349 -14.54 -12.80 -11.85
CA LEU A 349 -15.07 -11.81 -12.80
C LEU A 349 -16.16 -10.93 -12.18
N LYS A 350 -17.01 -11.50 -11.32
CA LYS A 350 -18.03 -10.73 -10.60
C LYS A 350 -17.39 -9.74 -9.63
N PHE A 351 -16.33 -10.16 -8.92
CA PHE A 351 -15.57 -9.26 -8.05
C PHE A 351 -14.96 -8.11 -8.85
N ILE A 352 -14.28 -8.41 -9.99
CA ILE A 352 -13.69 -7.39 -10.85
C ILE A 352 -14.75 -6.37 -11.29
N GLY A 353 -15.93 -6.83 -11.69
CA GLY A 353 -17.03 -5.93 -12.08
C GLY A 353 -17.47 -5.00 -10.95
N VAL A 354 -17.71 -5.52 -9.74
CA VAL A 354 -18.11 -4.73 -8.57
C VAL A 354 -16.98 -3.79 -8.14
N PHE A 355 -15.75 -4.30 -8.08
CA PHE A 355 -14.57 -3.51 -7.76
C PHE A 355 -14.39 -2.35 -8.73
N THR A 356 -14.41 -2.62 -10.04
CA THR A 356 -14.23 -1.59 -11.06
C THR A 356 -15.33 -0.54 -10.96
N LEU A 357 -16.59 -0.95 -10.83
CA LEU A 357 -17.72 0.00 -10.75
C LEU A 357 -17.57 0.95 -9.55
N ILE A 358 -17.35 0.42 -8.35
CA ILE A 358 -17.26 1.24 -7.14
C ILE A 358 -15.99 2.11 -7.18
N SER A 359 -14.85 1.53 -7.55
CA SER A 359 -13.58 2.25 -7.60
C SER A 359 -13.58 3.34 -8.67
N TRP A 360 -14.19 3.11 -9.83
CA TRP A 360 -14.29 4.15 -10.88
C TRP A 360 -15.22 5.28 -10.49
N ILE A 361 -16.36 5.00 -9.84
CA ILE A 361 -17.23 6.09 -9.33
C ILE A 361 -16.42 6.94 -8.34
N PHE A 362 -15.67 6.30 -7.44
CA PHE A 362 -14.83 7.01 -6.49
C PHE A 362 -13.70 7.79 -7.20
N PHE A 363 -13.02 7.14 -8.15
CA PHE A 363 -11.96 7.76 -8.96
C PHE A 363 -12.42 9.02 -9.66
N LEU A 364 -13.56 8.97 -10.35
CA LEU A 364 -14.10 10.13 -11.08
C LEU A 364 -14.40 11.33 -10.17
N ILE A 365 -14.73 11.09 -8.91
CA ILE A 365 -14.96 12.17 -7.94
C ILE A 365 -13.64 12.77 -7.45
N VAL A 366 -12.60 11.94 -7.22
CA VAL A 366 -11.35 12.38 -6.58
C VAL A 366 -10.26 12.77 -7.58
N VAL A 367 -10.38 12.40 -8.86
CA VAL A 367 -9.33 12.65 -9.87
C VAL A 367 -9.09 14.14 -10.10
N ILE A 368 -10.13 14.93 -10.19
CA ILE A 368 -9.99 16.38 -10.38
C ILE A 368 -9.46 17.08 -9.13
N PRO A 369 -10.03 16.86 -7.90
CA PRO A 369 -9.43 17.37 -6.68
C PRO A 369 -7.94 16.96 -6.52
N GLY A 370 -7.59 15.70 -6.82
CA GLY A 370 -6.21 15.23 -6.79
C GLY A 370 -5.30 15.98 -7.76
N MET A 371 -5.75 16.21 -8.99
CA MET A 371 -5.03 17.00 -9.98
C MET A 371 -4.83 18.45 -9.52
N LEU A 372 -5.86 19.10 -8.98
CA LEU A 372 -5.76 20.48 -8.51
C LEU A 372 -4.78 20.61 -7.34
N LEU A 373 -4.84 19.67 -6.38
CA LEU A 373 -3.92 19.64 -5.24
C LEU A 373 -2.49 19.31 -5.68
N SER A 374 -2.28 18.49 -6.70
CA SER A 374 -0.97 18.14 -7.24
C SER A 374 -0.24 19.34 -7.88
N ASN A 375 -0.98 20.33 -8.33
CA ASN A 375 -0.43 21.57 -8.90
C ASN A 375 -0.19 22.66 -7.85
N TRP A 376 -0.61 22.43 -6.62
CA TRP A 376 -0.36 23.37 -5.54
C TRP A 376 1.11 23.24 -5.13
N SER A 377 1.87 24.30 -5.30
CA SER A 377 3.31 24.35 -5.01
C SER A 377 3.57 24.19 -3.51
N PHE A 378 3.74 22.97 -3.09
CA PHE A 378 3.93 22.61 -1.69
C PHE A 378 5.28 21.94 -1.45
N PHE A 379 5.90 21.49 -2.53
CA PHE A 379 7.25 20.92 -2.54
C PHE A 379 8.21 21.80 -3.30
#